data_b05af6bc925c68e5ae669b100e877ff8
#
_entry.id   b05af6bc925c68e5ae669b100e877ff8
#
_cell.length_a   1.000
_cell.length_b   1.000
_cell.length_c   1.000
_cell.angle_alpha   90.00
_cell.angle_beta   90.00
_cell.angle_gamma   90.00
#
_symmetry.space_group_name_H-M   'P 1'
#
loop_
_entity.id
_entity.type
_entity.pdbx_description
1 polymer ?
#
loop_
_entity_poly.entity_id
_entity_poly.type
_entity_poly.pdbx_seq_one_letter_code
_entity_poly.pdbx_strand_id
1 'polypeptide(L)'
;MTLLLFNILTVYTFTTIKNLQSDLLAGKTTCAQLVEESIKAIESKKHLNAFLEVFSDSAIAQAKLVDEKIKSKTAGKLAGVIIGLKDNICYKGHKVSCSSKILEGFESLYSSTVVERLLAQDAIIIGRLNCDEFAMGSSNENSAFGKVLNPLNEKTVPGGSSGGSAVAVAANLCHVTLGSDTGGSIRQPASFTGTVGLKPTYGRISRWGLIAYASSFDQIGPITKTVEDSALLLEIMAGKDEYDTTASQKEVGDYTTSLNDKKTFKIAYLKECVESNGLDTEVKKHTLDSLDKLKQSGHTVEGVDFPYLDFLVPTYYVLTTAEASSNLSRFDGVHFGYRSPNATDLESTYKKSRSEGFGKEVKRRIMLGTFVLSAGYYDAYYSKAQKVRNKIRQKTREILSQYDFIVTPSTPGTAFEFGKNSEDPIKMYLEDIFTVQANIVGCPAISVPNGIHSNGLPIGLQIMGRDFEEGNLLNLANQI
;
A
#
# COMPACT_ATOMS: atom_id res chain seq x y z
N MET A 1 31.76 -26.36 -39.14
CA MET A 1 31.81 -26.35 -37.67
C MET A 1 31.22 -24.99 -37.23
N THR A 2 29.89 -24.94 -37.09
CA THR A 2 29.11 -23.73 -36.85
C THR A 2 29.04 -23.51 -35.33
N LEU A 3 29.73 -22.52 -34.84
CA LEU A 3 29.61 -22.09 -33.42
C LEU A 3 28.20 -21.57 -33.19
N LEU A 4 27.38 -22.34 -32.50
CA LEU A 4 26.18 -21.89 -31.84
C LEU A 4 26.61 -20.99 -30.67
N LEU A 5 26.62 -19.67 -30.88
CA LEU A 5 26.65 -18.68 -29.80
C LEU A 5 25.34 -18.82 -29.02
N PHE A 6 25.39 -19.55 -27.91
CA PHE A 6 24.38 -19.42 -26.87
C PHE A 6 24.51 -17.98 -26.31
N ASN A 7 23.69 -17.08 -26.82
CA ASN A 7 23.40 -15.84 -26.11
C ASN A 7 22.79 -16.25 -24.76
N ILE A 8 23.59 -16.23 -23.70
CA ILE A 8 23.07 -16.22 -22.34
C ILE A 8 22.33 -14.89 -22.22
N LEU A 9 21.03 -14.92 -22.44
CA LEU A 9 20.15 -13.78 -22.16
C LEU A 9 20.31 -13.49 -20.66
N THR A 10 21.13 -12.50 -20.34
CA THR A 10 21.20 -11.96 -18.99
C THR A 10 19.85 -11.32 -18.69
N VAL A 11 19.15 -11.87 -17.70
CA VAL A 11 17.87 -11.32 -17.20
C VAL A 11 18.09 -9.87 -16.79
N TYR A 12 17.27 -8.96 -17.30
CA TYR A 12 17.38 -7.54 -16.96
C TYR A 12 17.18 -7.32 -15.46
N THR A 13 18.09 -6.57 -14.85
CA THR A 13 18.02 -6.24 -13.42
C THR A 13 17.51 -4.82 -13.25
N PHE A 14 16.24 -4.68 -12.89
CA PHE A 14 15.64 -3.38 -12.56
C PHE A 14 16.23 -2.80 -11.27
N THR A 15 16.70 -1.56 -11.36
CA THR A 15 17.20 -0.79 -10.21
C THR A 15 16.31 0.42 -9.92
N THR A 16 16.17 1.34 -10.87
CA THR A 16 15.29 2.52 -10.81
C THR A 16 14.61 2.74 -12.16
N ILE A 17 13.50 3.46 -12.16
CA ILE A 17 12.80 3.88 -13.39
C ILE A 17 13.73 4.70 -14.29
N LYS A 18 14.52 5.57 -13.72
CA LYS A 18 15.49 6.40 -14.45
C LYS A 18 16.54 5.56 -15.20
N ASN A 19 17.10 4.54 -14.55
CA ASN A 19 18.06 3.62 -15.18
C ASN A 19 17.38 2.79 -16.26
N LEU A 20 16.17 2.27 -16.01
CA LEU A 20 15.37 1.54 -16.99
C LEU A 20 15.17 2.37 -18.27
N GLN A 21 14.75 3.62 -18.13
CA GLN A 21 14.53 4.52 -19.28
C GLN A 21 15.82 4.80 -20.05
N SER A 22 16.93 5.00 -19.34
CA SER A 22 18.25 5.14 -19.98
C SER A 22 18.63 3.90 -20.80
N ASP A 23 18.36 2.70 -20.26
CA ASP A 23 18.70 1.45 -20.94
C ASP A 23 17.78 1.16 -22.15
N LEU A 24 16.49 1.52 -22.05
CA LEU A 24 15.56 1.47 -23.19
C LEU A 24 15.99 2.41 -24.32
N LEU A 25 16.36 3.65 -24.00
CA LEU A 25 16.85 4.63 -24.98
C LEU A 25 18.18 4.20 -25.62
N ALA A 26 19.04 3.51 -24.87
CA ALA A 26 20.30 2.95 -25.35
C ALA A 26 20.12 1.63 -26.14
N GLY A 27 18.90 1.10 -26.25
CA GLY A 27 18.62 -0.14 -26.95
C GLY A 27 19.16 -1.40 -26.26
N LYS A 28 19.47 -1.35 -24.95
CA LYS A 28 19.97 -2.51 -24.19
C LYS A 28 18.86 -3.54 -23.92
N THR A 29 17.62 -3.10 -23.91
CA THR A 29 16.41 -3.92 -23.76
C THR A 29 15.23 -3.25 -24.47
N THR A 30 14.09 -3.94 -24.55
CA THR A 30 12.82 -3.40 -25.07
C THR A 30 11.70 -3.62 -24.07
N CYS A 31 10.62 -2.84 -24.17
CA CYS A 31 9.45 -3.04 -23.32
C CYS A 31 8.86 -4.44 -23.47
N ALA A 32 8.84 -4.96 -24.71
CA ALA A 32 8.36 -6.31 -24.99
C ALA A 32 9.21 -7.38 -24.26
N GLN A 33 10.55 -7.27 -24.32
CA GLN A 33 11.44 -8.18 -23.58
C GLN A 33 11.22 -8.13 -22.08
N LEU A 34 11.11 -6.92 -21.49
CA LEU A 34 10.87 -6.72 -20.06
C LEU A 34 9.55 -7.35 -19.60
N VAL A 35 8.47 -7.22 -20.39
CA VAL A 35 7.19 -7.83 -20.09
C VAL A 35 7.27 -9.35 -20.14
N GLU A 36 7.93 -9.92 -21.17
CA GLU A 36 8.13 -11.38 -21.27
C GLU A 36 8.96 -11.94 -20.11
N GLU A 37 10.00 -11.23 -19.68
CA GLU A 37 10.81 -11.60 -18.52
C GLU A 37 10.00 -11.52 -17.22
N SER A 38 9.18 -10.50 -17.04
CA SER A 38 8.29 -10.38 -15.88
C SER A 38 7.25 -11.53 -15.85
N ILE A 39 6.64 -11.86 -16.98
CA ILE A 39 5.69 -12.99 -17.07
C ILE A 39 6.39 -14.30 -16.66
N LYS A 40 7.60 -14.56 -17.17
CA LYS A 40 8.39 -15.73 -16.79
C LYS A 40 8.75 -15.75 -15.31
N ALA A 41 9.12 -14.60 -14.74
CA ALA A 41 9.43 -14.46 -13.33
C ALA A 41 8.20 -14.74 -12.45
N ILE A 42 7.02 -14.22 -12.83
CA ILE A 42 5.76 -14.45 -12.13
C ILE A 42 5.42 -15.96 -12.15
N GLU A 43 5.50 -16.63 -13.30
CA GLU A 43 5.20 -18.05 -13.40
C GLU A 43 6.19 -18.89 -12.59
N SER A 44 7.51 -18.56 -12.63
CA SER A 44 8.53 -19.28 -11.87
C SER A 44 8.36 -19.19 -10.34
N LYS A 45 7.74 -18.10 -9.88
CA LYS A 45 7.49 -17.82 -8.44
C LYS A 45 5.99 -17.80 -8.10
N LYS A 46 5.18 -18.50 -8.87
CA LYS A 46 3.72 -18.58 -8.69
C LYS A 46 3.32 -19.08 -7.29
N HIS A 47 4.15 -19.91 -6.67
CA HIS A 47 3.94 -20.39 -5.30
C HIS A 47 3.86 -19.28 -4.25
N LEU A 48 4.46 -18.11 -4.50
CA LEU A 48 4.35 -16.94 -3.62
C LEU A 48 2.93 -16.38 -3.57
N ASN A 49 2.07 -16.73 -4.53
CA ASN A 49 0.67 -16.33 -4.65
C ASN A 49 0.45 -14.80 -4.63
N ALA A 50 1.43 -14.04 -5.14
CA ALA A 50 1.37 -12.58 -5.19
C ALA A 50 0.39 -12.06 -6.25
N PHE A 51 0.26 -12.75 -7.39
CA PHE A 51 -0.66 -12.40 -8.47
C PHE A 51 -1.90 -13.30 -8.46
N LEU A 52 -3.07 -12.71 -8.59
CA LEU A 52 -4.34 -13.39 -8.84
C LEU A 52 -4.60 -13.60 -10.34
N GLU A 53 -4.08 -12.69 -11.16
CA GLU A 53 -4.20 -12.76 -12.61
C GLU A 53 -3.07 -11.96 -13.26
N VAL A 54 -2.52 -12.52 -14.34
CA VAL A 54 -1.51 -11.85 -15.17
C VAL A 54 -2.14 -11.49 -16.50
N PHE A 55 -2.05 -10.23 -16.89
CA PHE A 55 -2.65 -9.69 -18.11
C PHE A 55 -1.70 -9.81 -19.30
N SER A 56 -1.22 -11.04 -19.58
CA SER A 56 -0.13 -11.30 -20.52
C SER A 56 -0.37 -10.68 -21.89
N ASP A 57 -1.53 -10.93 -22.50
CA ASP A 57 -1.83 -10.50 -23.87
C ASP A 57 -1.89 -8.97 -23.97
N SER A 58 -2.60 -8.32 -23.04
CA SER A 58 -2.73 -6.86 -23.01
C SER A 58 -1.40 -6.17 -22.68
N ALA A 59 -0.61 -6.74 -21.76
CA ALA A 59 0.70 -6.20 -21.40
C ALA A 59 1.70 -6.30 -22.56
N ILE A 60 1.74 -7.43 -23.29
CA ILE A 60 2.60 -7.60 -24.48
C ILE A 60 2.17 -6.63 -25.59
N ALA A 61 0.86 -6.52 -25.83
CA ALA A 61 0.35 -5.57 -26.85
C ALA A 61 0.73 -4.12 -26.50
N GLN A 62 0.54 -3.71 -25.25
CA GLN A 62 0.91 -2.40 -24.75
C GLN A 62 2.42 -2.15 -24.85
N ALA A 63 3.25 -3.12 -24.47
CA ALA A 63 4.70 -3.03 -24.55
C ALA A 63 5.20 -2.72 -25.98
N LYS A 64 4.63 -3.40 -26.99
CA LYS A 64 4.96 -3.14 -28.41
C LYS A 64 4.60 -1.71 -28.84
N LEU A 65 3.45 -1.20 -28.39
CA LEU A 65 3.05 0.18 -28.66
C LEU A 65 4.00 1.19 -28.03
N VAL A 66 4.44 0.92 -26.79
CA VAL A 66 5.39 1.78 -26.08
C VAL A 66 6.76 1.74 -26.74
N ASP A 67 7.24 0.56 -27.22
CA ASP A 67 8.48 0.46 -27.99
C ASP A 67 8.45 1.34 -29.25
N GLU A 68 7.33 1.41 -29.97
CA GLU A 68 7.19 2.31 -31.13
C GLU A 68 7.21 3.80 -30.72
N LYS A 69 6.59 4.15 -29.58
CA LYS A 69 6.65 5.51 -29.03
C LYS A 69 8.07 5.91 -28.61
N ILE A 70 8.85 4.99 -28.05
CA ILE A 70 10.27 5.24 -27.71
C ILE A 70 11.06 5.53 -28.99
N LYS A 71 10.89 4.74 -30.06
CA LYS A 71 11.53 4.96 -31.34
C LYS A 71 11.17 6.31 -31.96
N SER A 72 9.89 6.70 -31.88
CA SER A 72 9.40 7.99 -32.39
C SER A 72 9.64 9.17 -31.45
N LYS A 73 10.23 8.95 -30.27
CA LYS A 73 10.50 9.96 -29.23
C LYS A 73 9.24 10.66 -28.70
N THR A 74 8.13 9.93 -28.64
CA THR A 74 6.84 10.42 -28.14
C THR A 74 6.41 9.72 -26.85
N ALA A 75 7.28 8.91 -26.26
CA ALA A 75 7.00 8.14 -25.06
C ALA A 75 6.91 9.01 -23.81
N GLY A 76 5.97 8.66 -22.92
CA GLY A 76 5.75 9.32 -21.65
C GLY A 76 6.77 8.97 -20.56
N LYS A 77 6.64 9.62 -19.40
CA LYS A 77 7.57 9.50 -18.26
C LYS A 77 7.65 8.10 -17.63
N LEU A 78 6.71 7.20 -17.90
CA LEU A 78 6.71 5.82 -17.39
C LEU A 78 6.86 4.77 -18.50
N ALA A 79 7.38 5.16 -19.66
CA ALA A 79 7.58 4.23 -20.76
C ALA A 79 8.39 3.00 -20.32
N GLY A 80 7.82 1.81 -20.52
CA GLY A 80 8.41 0.53 -20.15
C GLY A 80 8.34 0.16 -18.66
N VAL A 81 7.78 1.01 -17.80
CA VAL A 81 7.58 0.67 -16.39
C VAL A 81 6.45 -0.33 -16.23
N ILE A 82 6.75 -1.51 -15.70
CA ILE A 82 5.79 -2.59 -15.46
C ILE A 82 5.19 -2.46 -14.07
N ILE A 83 3.86 -2.34 -14.00
CA ILE A 83 3.12 -2.04 -12.78
C ILE A 83 2.10 -3.15 -12.46
N GLY A 84 2.11 -3.63 -11.22
CA GLY A 84 1.04 -4.46 -10.67
C GLY A 84 0.03 -3.64 -9.87
N LEU A 85 -1.25 -3.99 -9.97
CA LEU A 85 -2.34 -3.31 -9.27
C LEU A 85 -2.90 -4.18 -8.15
N LYS A 86 -3.03 -3.66 -6.93
CA LYS A 86 -3.77 -4.33 -5.86
C LYS A 86 -5.20 -4.62 -6.30
N ASP A 87 -5.73 -5.78 -5.95
CA ASP A 87 -7.04 -6.29 -6.39
C ASP A 87 -8.25 -5.53 -5.82
N ASN A 88 -8.07 -4.30 -5.43
CA ASN A 88 -9.14 -3.34 -5.10
C ASN A 88 -9.06 -2.06 -5.94
N ILE A 89 -8.17 -2.00 -6.93
CA ILE A 89 -8.00 -0.88 -7.86
C ILE A 89 -8.57 -1.27 -9.22
N CYS A 90 -9.59 -0.57 -9.67
CA CYS A 90 -10.30 -0.86 -10.92
C CYS A 90 -9.44 -0.58 -12.15
N TYR A 91 -9.44 -1.53 -13.08
CA TYR A 91 -8.90 -1.39 -14.43
C TYR A 91 -9.94 -1.90 -15.43
N LYS A 92 -10.38 -1.03 -16.34
CA LYS A 92 -11.46 -1.30 -17.31
C LYS A 92 -11.21 -2.56 -18.13
N GLY A 93 -12.22 -3.42 -18.24
CA GLY A 93 -12.13 -4.67 -18.98
C GLY A 93 -11.31 -5.76 -18.30
N HIS A 94 -10.96 -5.57 -17.03
CA HIS A 94 -10.22 -6.56 -16.24
C HIS A 94 -10.96 -6.86 -14.94
N LYS A 95 -10.75 -8.07 -14.42
CA LYS A 95 -11.39 -8.49 -13.17
C LYS A 95 -10.83 -7.71 -11.98
N VAL A 96 -11.69 -7.47 -11.00
CA VAL A 96 -11.37 -6.92 -9.69
C VAL A 96 -12.27 -7.59 -8.67
N SER A 97 -11.70 -8.19 -7.62
CA SER A 97 -12.48 -8.98 -6.66
C SER A 97 -12.26 -8.57 -5.20
N CYS A 98 -11.34 -7.67 -4.91
CA CYS A 98 -10.90 -7.37 -3.54
C CYS A 98 -10.44 -8.62 -2.78
N SER A 99 -9.89 -9.60 -3.49
CA SER A 99 -9.51 -10.91 -2.96
C SER A 99 -10.67 -11.63 -2.22
N SER A 100 -11.91 -11.41 -2.65
CA SER A 100 -13.15 -11.91 -2.06
C SER A 100 -14.00 -12.71 -3.05
N LYS A 101 -14.66 -13.75 -2.58
CA LYS A 101 -15.65 -14.50 -3.36
C LYS A 101 -16.87 -13.67 -3.72
N ILE A 102 -17.23 -12.70 -2.90
CA ILE A 102 -18.43 -11.85 -3.16
C ILE A 102 -18.32 -11.07 -4.47
N LEU A 103 -17.09 -10.76 -4.93
CA LEU A 103 -16.81 -10.11 -6.20
C LEU A 103 -16.08 -11.02 -7.20
N GLU A 104 -15.99 -12.32 -6.94
CA GLU A 104 -15.36 -13.25 -7.87
C GLU A 104 -16.05 -13.19 -9.23
N GLY A 105 -15.25 -13.01 -10.29
CA GLY A 105 -15.76 -12.88 -11.67
C GLY A 105 -16.26 -11.49 -12.04
N PHE A 106 -16.29 -10.51 -11.13
CA PHE A 106 -16.66 -9.14 -11.47
C PHE A 106 -15.56 -8.47 -12.32
N GLU A 107 -15.98 -7.91 -13.47
CA GLU A 107 -15.14 -7.16 -14.39
C GLU A 107 -15.45 -5.67 -14.28
N SER A 108 -14.40 -4.85 -14.17
CA SER A 108 -14.57 -3.40 -14.01
C SER A 108 -14.97 -2.72 -15.32
N LEU A 109 -16.00 -1.89 -15.25
CA LEU A 109 -16.54 -1.12 -16.38
C LEU A 109 -15.74 0.15 -16.67
N TYR A 110 -14.88 0.58 -15.75
CA TYR A 110 -14.06 1.79 -15.85
C TYR A 110 -12.73 1.59 -15.14
N SER A 111 -11.74 2.40 -15.50
CA SER A 111 -10.46 2.44 -14.79
C SER A 111 -10.52 3.45 -13.65
N SER A 112 -9.71 3.21 -12.63
CA SER A 112 -9.42 4.25 -11.63
C SER A 112 -8.63 5.40 -12.25
N THR A 113 -8.80 6.60 -11.72
CA THR A 113 -8.06 7.78 -12.17
C THR A 113 -6.55 7.57 -12.15
N VAL A 114 -6.05 6.87 -11.13
CA VAL A 114 -4.60 6.56 -11.07
C VAL A 114 -4.15 5.67 -12.21
N VAL A 115 -4.94 4.66 -12.59
CA VAL A 115 -4.62 3.78 -13.73
C VAL A 115 -4.61 4.56 -15.04
N GLU A 116 -5.62 5.41 -15.28
CA GLU A 116 -5.67 6.25 -16.48
C GLU A 116 -4.45 7.18 -16.58
N ARG A 117 -4.02 7.78 -15.46
CA ARG A 117 -2.83 8.66 -15.43
C ARG A 117 -1.54 7.90 -15.70
N LEU A 118 -1.40 6.69 -15.16
CA LEU A 118 -0.22 5.85 -15.41
C LEU A 118 -0.16 5.40 -16.88
N LEU A 119 -1.29 4.97 -17.45
CA LEU A 119 -1.39 4.59 -18.86
C LEU A 119 -1.10 5.76 -19.80
N ALA A 120 -1.55 6.97 -19.46
CA ALA A 120 -1.26 8.19 -20.21
C ALA A 120 0.23 8.55 -20.22
N GLN A 121 1.03 8.00 -19.30
CA GLN A 121 2.48 8.13 -19.25
C GLN A 121 3.21 6.86 -19.74
N ASP A 122 2.50 6.00 -20.49
CA ASP A 122 3.06 4.79 -21.11
C ASP A 122 3.57 3.70 -20.13
N ALA A 123 3.01 3.67 -18.91
CA ALA A 123 3.19 2.54 -18.02
C ALA A 123 2.49 1.28 -18.55
N ILE A 124 2.99 0.11 -18.21
CA ILE A 124 2.44 -1.18 -18.63
C ILE A 124 1.84 -1.89 -17.42
N ILE A 125 0.55 -2.17 -17.44
CA ILE A 125 -0.13 -2.88 -16.35
C ILE A 125 -0.05 -4.38 -16.60
N ILE A 126 0.62 -5.12 -15.70
CA ILE A 126 0.91 -6.55 -15.90
C ILE A 126 -0.07 -7.50 -15.23
N GLY A 127 -0.81 -7.05 -14.23
CA GLY A 127 -1.74 -7.93 -13.54
C GLY A 127 -2.32 -7.36 -12.26
N ARG A 128 -3.21 -8.13 -11.64
CA ARG A 128 -3.81 -7.82 -10.35
C ARG A 128 -3.21 -8.68 -9.23
N LEU A 129 -2.99 -8.03 -8.10
CA LEU A 129 -2.20 -8.53 -6.98
C LEU A 129 -3.10 -8.92 -5.81
N ASN A 130 -2.79 -10.07 -5.21
CA ASN A 130 -3.47 -10.59 -4.05
C ASN A 130 -3.34 -9.66 -2.84
N CYS A 131 -4.38 -9.63 -2.00
CA CYS A 131 -4.42 -8.78 -0.81
C CYS A 131 -5.27 -9.44 0.28
N ASP A 132 -5.28 -8.91 1.49
CA ASP A 132 -6.32 -9.25 2.44
C ASP A 132 -7.68 -8.84 1.89
N GLU A 133 -8.70 -9.65 2.13
CA GLU A 133 -10.06 -9.48 1.63
C GLU A 133 -10.61 -8.08 1.96
N PHE A 134 -11.03 -7.31 0.94
CA PHE A 134 -11.49 -5.91 1.04
C PHE A 134 -10.51 -4.99 1.79
N ALA A 135 -9.20 -5.25 1.67
CA ALA A 135 -8.16 -4.53 2.39
C ALA A 135 -8.28 -4.63 3.93
N MET A 136 -8.92 -5.68 4.45
CA MET A 136 -9.18 -5.91 5.87
C MET A 136 -8.24 -6.97 6.44
N GLY A 137 -7.02 -6.55 6.80
CA GLY A 137 -6.00 -7.39 7.40
C GLY A 137 -4.65 -6.71 7.40
N SER A 138 -3.70 -7.31 8.13
CA SER A 138 -2.34 -6.80 8.31
C SER A 138 -1.29 -7.91 8.07
N SER A 139 -1.70 -9.04 7.45
CA SER A 139 -0.81 -10.19 7.22
C SER A 139 -0.92 -10.83 5.85
N ASN A 140 -1.98 -10.53 5.09
CA ASN A 140 -2.37 -11.17 3.83
C ASN A 140 -2.68 -12.67 3.98
N GLU A 141 -3.22 -13.05 5.15
CA GLU A 141 -3.77 -14.39 5.41
C GLU A 141 -5.26 -14.48 5.08
N ASN A 142 -5.97 -13.36 4.94
CA ASN A 142 -7.43 -13.28 4.82
C ASN A 142 -7.94 -13.26 3.36
N SER A 143 -7.14 -13.63 2.38
CA SER A 143 -7.58 -13.72 0.99
C SER A 143 -8.44 -14.95 0.74
N ALA A 144 -9.52 -14.82 -0.04
CA ALA A 144 -10.31 -15.94 -0.51
C ALA A 144 -9.53 -16.87 -1.48
N PHE A 145 -8.42 -16.38 -2.05
CA PHE A 145 -7.57 -17.09 -3.00
C PHE A 145 -6.27 -17.61 -2.38
N GLY A 146 -6.22 -17.69 -1.06
CA GLY A 146 -5.07 -18.19 -0.31
C GLY A 146 -4.09 -17.08 0.11
N LYS A 147 -3.25 -17.42 1.09
CA LYS A 147 -2.23 -16.52 1.65
C LYS A 147 -1.13 -16.21 0.65
N VAL A 148 -0.50 -15.05 0.83
CA VAL A 148 0.71 -14.64 0.09
C VAL A 148 1.93 -14.95 0.93
N LEU A 149 2.99 -15.51 0.32
CA LEU A 149 4.23 -15.86 1.01
C LEU A 149 5.25 -14.71 0.93
N ASN A 150 5.99 -14.48 2.01
CA ASN A 150 7.07 -13.48 2.01
C ASN A 150 8.29 -14.06 1.27
N PRO A 151 8.80 -13.41 0.21
CA PRO A 151 9.90 -13.95 -0.59
C PRO A 151 11.24 -14.00 0.16
N LEU A 152 11.37 -13.29 1.28
CA LEU A 152 12.57 -13.29 2.12
C LEU A 152 12.58 -14.47 3.11
N ASN A 153 11.39 -14.92 3.53
CA ASN A 153 11.19 -16.12 4.33
C ASN A 153 9.75 -16.60 4.16
N GLU A 154 9.54 -17.66 3.38
CA GLU A 154 8.21 -18.19 3.03
C GLU A 154 7.41 -18.74 4.22
N LYS A 155 8.00 -18.87 5.41
CA LYS A 155 7.29 -19.22 6.65
C LYS A 155 6.64 -18.02 7.33
N THR A 156 6.94 -16.80 6.89
CA THR A 156 6.47 -15.55 7.48
C THR A 156 5.48 -14.82 6.57
N VAL A 157 4.65 -13.98 7.19
CA VAL A 157 3.70 -13.12 6.48
C VAL A 157 4.44 -12.01 5.71
N PRO A 158 3.93 -11.58 4.56
CA PRO A 158 4.48 -10.42 3.84
C PRO A 158 3.99 -9.08 4.41
N GLY A 159 3.10 -9.13 5.41
CA GLY A 159 2.31 -7.99 5.82
C GLY A 159 1.08 -7.77 4.93
N GLY A 160 0.23 -6.84 5.33
CA GLY A 160 -1.05 -6.56 4.68
C GLY A 160 -1.59 -5.15 4.97
N SER A 161 -2.64 -4.85 4.26
CA SER A 161 -3.39 -5.69 3.32
C SER A 161 -2.78 -5.75 1.91
N SER A 162 -1.75 -4.95 1.54
CA SER A 162 -1.13 -4.94 0.21
C SER A 162 0.07 -5.92 0.13
N GLY A 163 -0.07 -7.13 0.71
CA GLY A 163 1.02 -8.12 0.76
C GLY A 163 1.47 -8.57 -0.62
N GLY A 164 0.54 -8.89 -1.53
CA GLY A 164 0.90 -9.26 -2.91
C GLY A 164 1.62 -8.13 -3.65
N SER A 165 1.25 -6.86 -3.39
CA SER A 165 1.92 -5.70 -3.97
C SER A 165 3.38 -5.59 -3.49
N ALA A 166 3.62 -5.74 -2.18
CA ALA A 166 4.96 -5.66 -1.63
C ALA A 166 5.84 -6.86 -2.07
N VAL A 167 5.27 -8.07 -2.10
CA VAL A 167 5.95 -9.29 -2.56
C VAL A 167 6.35 -9.18 -4.04
N ALA A 168 5.47 -8.64 -4.89
CA ALA A 168 5.76 -8.50 -6.31
C ALA A 168 6.99 -7.61 -6.57
N VAL A 169 7.15 -6.52 -5.81
CA VAL A 169 8.34 -5.66 -5.88
C VAL A 169 9.57 -6.34 -5.28
N ALA A 170 9.45 -6.90 -4.07
CA ALA A 170 10.56 -7.54 -3.36
C ALA A 170 11.13 -8.75 -4.12
N ALA A 171 10.25 -9.54 -4.77
CA ALA A 171 10.63 -10.70 -5.55
C ALA A 171 11.02 -10.40 -7.01
N ASN A 172 11.05 -9.13 -7.43
CA ASN A 172 11.32 -8.71 -8.82
C ASN A 172 10.35 -9.31 -9.85
N LEU A 173 9.05 -9.33 -9.55
CA LEU A 173 8.01 -9.82 -10.47
C LEU A 173 7.48 -8.72 -11.39
N CYS A 174 7.60 -7.47 -10.94
CA CYS A 174 7.36 -6.26 -11.71
C CYS A 174 8.24 -5.13 -11.13
N HIS A 175 8.25 -3.97 -11.77
CA HIS A 175 9.11 -2.87 -11.35
C HIS A 175 8.59 -2.17 -10.10
N VAL A 176 7.32 -1.81 -10.11
CA VAL A 176 6.63 -1.10 -9.03
C VAL A 176 5.19 -1.61 -8.92
N THR A 177 4.52 -1.32 -7.80
CA THR A 177 3.11 -1.68 -7.63
C THR A 177 2.31 -0.56 -6.99
N LEU A 178 1.00 -0.61 -7.17
CA LEU A 178 0.06 0.17 -6.39
C LEU A 178 -0.55 -0.68 -5.29
N GLY A 179 -0.63 -0.08 -4.10
CA GLY A 179 -1.37 -0.58 -2.95
C GLY A 179 -2.46 0.38 -2.52
N SER A 180 -3.17 0.02 -1.46
CA SER A 180 -4.05 0.93 -0.72
C SER A 180 -3.73 0.88 0.76
N ASP A 181 -3.83 2.02 1.44
CA ASP A 181 -3.46 2.19 2.84
C ASP A 181 -4.62 2.85 3.60
N THR A 182 -5.23 2.10 4.50
CA THR A 182 -6.32 2.54 5.36
C THR A 182 -5.85 2.68 6.81
N GLY A 183 -4.87 1.86 7.22
CA GLY A 183 -4.29 1.85 8.56
C GLY A 183 -2.82 1.47 8.60
N GLY A 184 -2.13 1.45 7.45
CA GLY A 184 -0.75 0.99 7.32
C GLY A 184 -0.54 0.03 6.17
N SER A 185 -1.60 -0.29 5.42
CA SER A 185 -1.61 -1.39 4.45
C SER A 185 -0.72 -1.24 3.21
N ILE A 186 0.05 -0.17 3.10
CA ILE A 186 1.18 0.01 2.18
C ILE A 186 2.49 -0.05 2.98
N ARG A 187 2.56 0.71 4.07
CA ARG A 187 3.79 0.94 4.86
C ARG A 187 4.23 -0.29 5.65
N GLN A 188 3.29 -1.00 6.26
CA GLN A 188 3.60 -2.23 7.02
C GLN A 188 4.11 -3.35 6.10
N PRO A 189 3.44 -3.74 4.98
CA PRO A 189 4.00 -4.75 4.09
C PRO A 189 5.31 -4.30 3.42
N ALA A 190 5.50 -2.99 3.16
CA ALA A 190 6.79 -2.48 2.72
C ALA A 190 7.90 -2.71 3.76
N SER A 191 7.62 -2.45 5.05
CA SER A 191 8.53 -2.76 6.15
C SER A 191 8.91 -4.25 6.20
N PHE A 192 7.93 -5.15 6.08
CA PHE A 192 8.13 -6.59 6.19
C PHE A 192 8.84 -7.23 4.98
N THR A 193 8.87 -6.55 3.85
CA THR A 193 9.50 -7.04 2.61
C THR A 193 10.74 -6.26 2.18
N GLY A 194 11.15 -5.23 2.96
CA GLY A 194 12.33 -4.43 2.67
C GLY A 194 12.15 -3.52 1.44
N THR A 195 10.94 -3.05 1.19
CA THR A 195 10.60 -2.12 0.11
C THR A 195 10.22 -0.74 0.66
N VAL A 196 10.07 0.24 -0.21
CA VAL A 196 9.59 1.59 0.12
C VAL A 196 8.09 1.64 -0.07
N GLY A 197 7.34 2.11 0.94
CA GLY A 197 5.89 2.24 0.86
C GLY A 197 5.42 3.64 1.21
N LEU A 198 4.83 4.35 0.25
CA LEU A 198 4.37 5.72 0.42
C LEU A 198 2.83 5.80 0.52
N LYS A 199 2.35 6.35 1.63
CA LYS A 199 0.97 6.81 1.80
C LYS A 199 0.96 8.34 1.69
N PRO A 200 0.43 8.94 0.60
CA PRO A 200 0.34 10.40 0.49
C PRO A 200 -0.69 10.99 1.46
N THR A 201 -0.78 12.31 1.51
CA THR A 201 -1.86 13.02 2.21
C THR A 201 -3.22 12.54 1.72
N TYR A 202 -4.19 12.38 2.62
CA TYR A 202 -5.56 12.05 2.25
C TYR A 202 -6.11 13.05 1.23
N GLY A 203 -6.61 12.53 0.11
CA GLY A 203 -7.07 13.33 -1.01
C GLY A 203 -5.97 13.87 -1.95
N ARG A 204 -4.69 13.55 -1.74
CA ARG A 204 -3.63 13.92 -2.70
C ARG A 204 -3.74 13.14 -4.00
N ILE A 205 -4.14 11.87 -3.92
CA ILE A 205 -4.45 10.99 -5.04
C ILE A 205 -5.96 10.71 -5.00
N SER A 206 -6.61 10.76 -6.15
CA SER A 206 -8.02 10.40 -6.29
C SER A 206 -8.27 8.96 -5.85
N ARG A 207 -9.41 8.74 -5.19
CA ARG A 207 -9.94 7.43 -4.82
C ARG A 207 -10.97 6.90 -5.82
N TRP A 208 -11.23 7.61 -6.92
CA TRP A 208 -12.10 7.11 -7.97
C TRP A 208 -11.58 5.79 -8.52
N GLY A 209 -12.43 4.77 -8.50
CA GLY A 209 -12.05 3.42 -8.90
C GLY A 209 -11.27 2.61 -7.86
N LEU A 210 -11.16 3.11 -6.62
CA LEU A 210 -10.75 2.32 -5.47
C LEU A 210 -12.00 1.73 -4.79
N ILE A 211 -12.08 0.41 -4.68
CA ILE A 211 -13.16 -0.24 -3.94
C ILE A 211 -12.93 0.00 -2.44
N ALA A 212 -13.91 0.65 -1.81
CA ALA A 212 -13.76 1.20 -0.48
C ALA A 212 -13.80 0.15 0.64
N TYR A 213 -12.84 0.24 1.56
CA TYR A 213 -12.94 -0.29 2.91
C TYR A 213 -13.52 0.76 3.85
N ALA A 214 -12.80 1.86 4.09
CA ALA A 214 -13.21 2.97 4.94
C ALA A 214 -12.93 4.30 4.23
N SER A 215 -13.97 4.90 3.65
CA SER A 215 -13.87 6.02 2.71
C SER A 215 -13.15 7.25 3.27
N SER A 216 -13.20 7.50 4.59
CA SER A 216 -12.53 8.62 5.23
C SER A 216 -11.07 8.35 5.64
N PHE A 217 -10.54 7.17 5.28
CA PHE A 217 -9.19 6.70 5.59
C PHE A 217 -8.42 6.21 4.36
N ASP A 218 -9.11 5.53 3.43
CA ASP A 218 -8.50 4.86 2.29
C ASP A 218 -7.67 5.80 1.43
N GLN A 219 -6.46 5.38 1.07
CA GLN A 219 -5.58 6.10 0.16
C GLN A 219 -4.80 5.14 -0.73
N ILE A 220 -4.74 5.41 -2.05
CA ILE A 220 -3.84 4.71 -2.96
C ILE A 220 -2.43 5.27 -2.80
N GLY A 221 -1.42 4.40 -2.93
CA GLY A 221 -0.02 4.81 -2.96
C GLY A 221 0.88 3.74 -3.57
N PRO A 222 2.11 4.12 -3.97
CA PRO A 222 3.07 3.23 -4.57
C PRO A 222 3.83 2.40 -3.55
N ILE A 223 4.25 1.20 -3.99
CA ILE A 223 5.29 0.40 -3.36
C ILE A 223 6.42 0.23 -4.38
N THR A 224 7.63 0.59 -4.00
CA THR A 224 8.79 0.70 -4.90
C THR A 224 10.06 0.17 -4.23
N LYS A 225 11.16 0.10 -4.97
CA LYS A 225 12.49 -0.19 -4.39
C LYS A 225 13.18 1.05 -3.86
N THR A 226 12.89 2.21 -4.42
CA THR A 226 13.56 3.47 -4.11
C THR A 226 12.59 4.59 -3.83
N VAL A 227 13.02 5.58 -3.06
CA VAL A 227 12.24 6.80 -2.79
C VAL A 227 12.08 7.63 -4.08
N GLU A 228 13.08 7.62 -4.97
CA GLU A 228 13.06 8.31 -6.28
C GLU A 228 11.89 7.80 -7.14
N ASP A 229 11.70 6.48 -7.23
CA ASP A 229 10.60 5.89 -7.99
C ASP A 229 9.23 6.23 -7.36
N SER A 230 9.14 6.26 -6.03
CA SER A 230 7.93 6.70 -5.32
C SER A 230 7.59 8.16 -5.61
N ALA A 231 8.60 9.04 -5.68
CA ALA A 231 8.43 10.45 -6.01
C ALA A 231 7.87 10.65 -7.42
N LEU A 232 8.46 9.98 -8.42
CA LEU A 232 7.99 10.05 -9.80
C LEU A 232 6.56 9.53 -9.96
N LEU A 233 6.24 8.39 -9.32
CA LEU A 233 4.88 7.86 -9.36
C LEU A 233 3.88 8.80 -8.68
N LEU A 234 4.25 9.43 -7.56
CA LEU A 234 3.38 10.39 -6.89
C LEU A 234 3.10 11.61 -7.77
N GLU A 235 4.10 12.17 -8.47
CA GLU A 235 3.90 13.28 -9.42
C GLU A 235 2.84 12.95 -10.47
N ILE A 236 2.86 11.73 -10.99
CA ILE A 236 1.96 11.31 -12.05
C ILE A 236 0.56 11.01 -11.53
N MET A 237 0.47 10.34 -10.37
CA MET A 237 -0.81 9.90 -9.81
C MET A 237 -1.58 11.01 -9.10
N ALA A 238 -0.88 12.01 -8.52
CA ALA A 238 -1.49 13.08 -7.74
C ALA A 238 -2.27 14.09 -8.58
N GLY A 239 -3.10 14.87 -7.92
CA GLY A 239 -3.82 16.01 -8.51
C GLY A 239 -5.33 15.88 -8.44
N LYS A 240 -6.02 16.97 -8.83
CA LYS A 240 -7.48 17.13 -8.79
C LYS A 240 -8.19 16.13 -9.70
N ASP A 241 -9.37 15.73 -9.28
CA ASP A 241 -10.24 14.81 -10.04
C ASP A 241 -11.69 15.22 -9.87
N GLU A 242 -12.42 15.26 -10.97
CA GLU A 242 -13.84 15.62 -10.98
C GLU A 242 -14.74 14.48 -10.46
N TYR A 243 -14.25 13.25 -10.48
CA TYR A 243 -14.95 12.05 -9.99
C TYR A 243 -14.79 11.82 -8.49
N ASP A 244 -13.82 12.47 -7.82
CA ASP A 244 -13.60 12.37 -6.39
C ASP A 244 -13.59 13.76 -5.73
N THR A 245 -14.71 14.12 -5.11
CA THR A 245 -14.88 15.42 -4.42
C THR A 245 -13.94 15.60 -3.24
N THR A 246 -13.28 14.53 -2.75
CA THR A 246 -12.27 14.59 -1.68
C THR A 246 -10.87 14.82 -2.23
N ALA A 247 -10.68 14.72 -3.56
CA ALA A 247 -9.39 14.99 -4.19
C ALA A 247 -9.02 16.48 -4.04
N SER A 248 -7.80 16.73 -3.58
CA SER A 248 -7.30 18.08 -3.33
C SER A 248 -7.12 18.88 -4.61
N GLN A 249 -7.50 20.15 -4.57
CA GLN A 249 -7.28 21.10 -5.67
C GLN A 249 -5.87 21.73 -5.65
N LYS A 250 -5.03 21.41 -4.64
CA LYS A 250 -3.66 21.90 -4.56
C LYS A 250 -2.82 21.37 -5.72
N GLU A 251 -1.96 22.22 -6.25
CA GLU A 251 -1.02 21.85 -7.30
C GLU A 251 -0.13 20.69 -6.89
N VAL A 252 0.29 19.91 -7.87
CA VAL A 252 1.23 18.80 -7.69
C VAL A 252 2.64 19.37 -7.72
N GLY A 253 3.43 19.05 -6.71
CA GLY A 253 4.84 19.47 -6.66
C GLY A 253 5.71 18.67 -7.63
N ASP A 254 6.86 19.23 -7.96
CA ASP A 254 7.96 18.50 -8.62
C ASP A 254 8.77 17.79 -7.52
N TYR A 255 8.34 16.58 -7.20
CA TYR A 255 8.89 15.81 -6.08
C TYR A 255 10.27 15.21 -6.42
N THR A 256 10.48 14.82 -7.67
CA THR A 256 11.74 14.21 -8.13
C THR A 256 12.89 15.21 -8.10
N THR A 257 12.67 16.44 -8.51
CA THR A 257 13.70 17.49 -8.48
C THR A 257 14.07 17.84 -7.04
N SER A 258 13.10 17.87 -6.13
CA SER A 258 13.32 18.25 -4.73
C SER A 258 14.06 17.21 -3.88
N LEU A 259 14.21 15.96 -4.35
CA LEU A 259 14.86 14.88 -3.61
C LEU A 259 16.30 15.18 -3.22
N ASN A 260 17.04 15.90 -4.06
CA ASN A 260 18.46 16.17 -3.88
C ASN A 260 18.75 17.53 -3.23
N ASP A 261 17.73 18.27 -2.83
CA ASP A 261 17.90 19.54 -2.11
C ASP A 261 18.60 19.28 -0.78
N LYS A 262 19.68 20.01 -0.54
CA LYS A 262 20.38 19.97 0.75
C LYS A 262 19.58 20.75 1.79
N LYS A 263 18.66 20.05 2.48
CA LYS A 263 17.82 20.62 3.53
C LYS A 263 18.11 19.95 4.87
N THR A 264 18.10 20.75 5.93
CA THR A 264 18.06 20.27 7.31
C THR A 264 16.66 20.46 7.87
N PHE A 265 16.22 19.55 8.71
CA PHE A 265 14.87 19.50 9.22
C PHE A 265 14.85 19.40 10.74
N LYS A 266 13.73 19.81 11.34
CA LYS A 266 13.40 19.53 12.74
C LYS A 266 12.55 18.26 12.79
N ILE A 267 13.04 17.25 13.47
CA ILE A 267 12.48 15.91 13.53
C ILE A 267 12.08 15.61 14.96
N ALA A 268 10.82 15.27 15.18
CA ALA A 268 10.35 14.69 16.42
C ALA A 268 10.35 13.16 16.34
N TYR A 269 10.62 12.46 17.44
CA TYR A 269 10.23 11.08 17.61
C TYR A 269 9.30 10.93 18.80
N LEU A 270 8.34 10.01 18.73
CA LEU A 270 7.39 9.79 19.83
C LEU A 270 8.01 8.87 20.87
N LYS A 271 8.20 9.38 22.10
CA LYS A 271 8.82 8.60 23.19
C LYS A 271 8.05 7.33 23.48
N GLU A 272 6.71 7.40 23.54
CA GLU A 272 5.85 6.24 23.82
C GLU A 272 5.97 5.15 22.76
N CYS A 273 6.28 5.47 21.50
CA CYS A 273 6.53 4.46 20.47
C CYS A 273 7.85 3.73 20.71
N VAL A 274 8.92 4.46 21.08
CA VAL A 274 10.25 3.89 21.29
C VAL A 274 10.36 3.18 22.65
N GLU A 275 9.57 3.59 23.62
CA GLU A 275 9.51 3.03 24.97
C GLU A 275 8.43 1.95 25.14
N SER A 276 7.66 1.65 24.09
CA SER A 276 6.58 0.66 24.10
C SER A 276 7.11 -0.71 24.52
N ASN A 277 6.45 -1.35 25.49
CA ASN A 277 6.80 -2.71 25.94
C ASN A 277 6.61 -3.78 24.84
N GLY A 278 5.82 -3.48 23.81
CA GLY A 278 5.59 -4.37 22.66
C GLY A 278 6.60 -4.18 21.53
N LEU A 279 7.50 -3.21 21.64
CA LEU A 279 8.51 -2.95 20.61
C LEU A 279 9.71 -3.92 20.77
N ASP A 280 10.04 -4.60 19.68
CA ASP A 280 11.23 -5.46 19.61
C ASP A 280 12.50 -4.66 19.89
N THR A 281 13.46 -5.27 20.60
CA THR A 281 14.68 -4.60 21.07
C THR A 281 15.62 -4.19 19.92
N GLU A 282 15.70 -5.00 18.86
CA GLU A 282 16.51 -4.66 17.69
C GLU A 282 15.85 -3.61 16.84
N VAL A 283 14.52 -3.66 16.68
CA VAL A 283 13.74 -2.59 16.01
C VAL A 283 13.92 -1.26 16.73
N LYS A 284 13.85 -1.27 18.07
CA LYS A 284 14.15 -0.08 18.90
C LYS A 284 15.55 0.44 18.63
N LYS A 285 16.55 -0.45 18.68
CA LYS A 285 17.95 -0.09 18.45
C LYS A 285 18.16 0.54 17.08
N HIS A 286 17.68 -0.10 16.01
CA HIS A 286 17.80 0.43 14.65
C HIS A 286 17.10 1.80 14.48
N THR A 287 15.96 1.98 15.14
CA THR A 287 15.25 3.28 15.13
C THR A 287 16.11 4.36 15.79
N LEU A 288 16.66 4.11 16.97
CA LEU A 288 17.50 5.06 17.69
C LEU A 288 18.79 5.36 16.92
N ASP A 289 19.45 4.33 16.36
CA ASP A 289 20.65 4.48 15.54
C ASP A 289 20.38 5.39 14.32
N SER A 290 19.21 5.30 13.71
CA SER A 290 18.83 6.16 12.57
C SER A 290 18.55 7.59 13.01
N LEU A 291 17.89 7.80 14.17
CA LEU A 291 17.71 9.13 14.76
C LEU A 291 19.05 9.79 15.06
N ASP A 292 20.02 9.04 15.57
CA ASP A 292 21.38 9.54 15.85
C ASP A 292 22.13 9.89 14.55
N LYS A 293 22.02 9.06 13.50
CA LYS A 293 22.58 9.37 12.18
C LYS A 293 21.99 10.66 11.59
N LEU A 294 20.68 10.84 11.66
CA LEU A 294 20.02 12.07 11.23
C LEU A 294 20.54 13.28 12.00
N LYS A 295 20.74 13.17 13.31
CA LYS A 295 21.33 14.22 14.13
C LYS A 295 22.78 14.55 13.72
N GLN A 296 23.58 13.53 13.44
CA GLN A 296 24.96 13.69 12.95
C GLN A 296 24.99 14.31 11.54
N SER A 297 23.98 14.10 10.72
CA SER A 297 23.82 14.73 9.41
C SER A 297 23.33 16.19 9.48
N GLY A 298 23.16 16.75 10.68
CA GLY A 298 22.84 18.16 10.89
C GLY A 298 21.35 18.45 11.10
N HIS A 299 20.49 17.45 11.19
CA HIS A 299 19.08 17.64 11.55
C HIS A 299 18.95 17.89 13.07
N THR A 300 17.92 18.64 13.46
CA THR A 300 17.50 18.70 14.87
C THR A 300 16.60 17.52 15.17
N VAL A 301 16.94 16.69 16.15
CA VAL A 301 16.18 15.48 16.53
C VAL A 301 15.85 15.50 18.01
N GLU A 302 14.56 15.47 18.35
CA GLU A 302 14.07 15.59 19.71
C GLU A 302 12.94 14.60 20.02
N GLY A 303 12.94 14.05 21.25
CA GLY A 303 11.87 13.19 21.75
C GLY A 303 10.71 14.02 22.30
N VAL A 304 9.50 13.75 21.84
CA VAL A 304 8.27 14.43 22.27
C VAL A 304 7.26 13.45 22.85
N ASP A 305 6.38 13.96 23.74
CA ASP A 305 5.34 13.16 24.37
C ASP A 305 4.08 13.11 23.49
N PHE A 306 3.52 11.88 23.34
CA PHE A 306 2.29 11.62 22.61
C PHE A 306 1.35 10.71 23.42
N PRO A 307 0.60 11.22 24.39
CA PRO A 307 -0.14 10.43 25.38
C PRO A 307 -1.41 9.75 24.80
N TYR A 308 -1.47 9.54 23.49
CA TYR A 308 -2.62 8.95 22.81
C TYR A 308 -2.29 7.63 22.09
N LEU A 309 -1.10 7.04 22.31
CA LEU A 309 -0.67 5.82 21.63
C LEU A 309 -1.70 4.69 21.83
N ASP A 310 -2.13 4.43 23.05
CA ASP A 310 -3.10 3.38 23.40
C ASP A 310 -4.52 3.62 22.83
N PHE A 311 -4.81 4.84 22.41
CA PHE A 311 -6.11 5.19 21.81
C PHE A 311 -6.13 5.06 20.29
N LEU A 312 -4.98 4.91 19.64
CA LEU A 312 -4.87 4.88 18.17
C LEU A 312 -5.65 3.69 17.59
N VAL A 313 -5.30 2.49 18.01
CA VAL A 313 -5.89 1.24 17.48
C VAL A 313 -7.40 1.15 17.78
N PRO A 314 -7.88 1.36 19.03
CA PRO A 314 -9.32 1.36 19.28
C PRO A 314 -10.10 2.40 18.49
N THR A 315 -9.57 3.63 18.35
CA THR A 315 -10.22 4.69 17.56
C THR A 315 -10.31 4.30 16.09
N TYR A 316 -9.22 3.79 15.53
CA TYR A 316 -9.16 3.33 14.14
C TYR A 316 -10.20 2.23 13.88
N TYR A 317 -10.22 1.17 14.69
CA TYR A 317 -11.12 0.04 14.43
C TYR A 317 -12.59 0.39 14.60
N VAL A 318 -12.97 1.20 15.60
CA VAL A 318 -14.36 1.66 15.75
C VAL A 318 -14.82 2.43 14.52
N LEU A 319 -14.01 3.37 14.03
CA LEU A 319 -14.40 4.21 12.90
C LEU A 319 -14.39 3.44 11.58
N THR A 320 -13.34 2.67 11.30
CA THR A 320 -13.21 1.96 10.03
C THR A 320 -14.20 0.81 9.90
N THR A 321 -14.53 0.11 10.99
CA THR A 321 -15.56 -0.94 10.95
C THR A 321 -16.95 -0.36 10.77
N ALA A 322 -17.25 0.81 11.35
CA ALA A 322 -18.48 1.54 11.11
C ALA A 322 -18.65 1.89 9.63
N GLU A 323 -17.61 2.45 9.01
CA GLU A 323 -17.62 2.77 7.58
C GLU A 323 -17.68 1.50 6.71
N ALA A 324 -16.97 0.42 7.08
CA ALA A 324 -17.00 -0.85 6.38
C ALA A 324 -18.40 -1.46 6.35
N SER A 325 -19.11 -1.46 7.47
CA SER A 325 -20.47 -2.01 7.52
C SER A 325 -21.42 -1.29 6.56
N SER A 326 -21.24 0.02 6.38
CA SER A 326 -21.99 0.84 5.42
C SER A 326 -21.50 0.59 3.99
N ASN A 327 -20.19 0.67 3.73
CA ASN A 327 -19.63 0.53 2.40
C ASN A 327 -19.89 -0.86 1.78
N LEU A 328 -19.79 -1.93 2.57
CA LEU A 328 -19.97 -3.29 2.09
C LEU A 328 -21.44 -3.73 2.05
N SER A 329 -22.40 -2.89 2.45
CA SER A 329 -23.83 -3.20 2.36
C SER A 329 -24.30 -3.38 0.91
N ARG A 330 -23.60 -2.73 -0.05
CA ARG A 330 -23.90 -2.80 -1.50
C ARG A 330 -23.61 -4.18 -2.13
N PHE A 331 -22.79 -5.00 -1.50
CA PHE A 331 -22.47 -6.35 -1.97
C PHE A 331 -23.49 -7.34 -1.38
N ASP A 332 -24.60 -7.49 -2.05
CA ASP A 332 -25.82 -8.12 -1.51
C ASP A 332 -26.27 -9.37 -2.29
N GLY A 333 -25.57 -9.70 -3.37
CA GLY A 333 -25.93 -10.82 -4.26
C GLY A 333 -27.06 -10.50 -5.25
N VAL A 334 -27.53 -9.24 -5.29
CA VAL A 334 -28.58 -8.79 -6.22
C VAL A 334 -28.01 -7.87 -7.30
N HIS A 335 -27.28 -6.82 -6.89
CA HIS A 335 -26.79 -5.80 -7.80
C HIS A 335 -25.60 -6.30 -8.65
N PHE A 336 -24.63 -6.95 -8.03
CA PHE A 336 -23.45 -7.52 -8.72
C PHE A 336 -22.70 -8.49 -7.80
N GLY A 337 -21.82 -9.29 -8.38
CA GLY A 337 -21.01 -10.25 -7.68
C GLY A 337 -21.69 -11.59 -7.43
N TYR A 338 -21.19 -12.32 -6.46
CA TYR A 338 -21.65 -13.67 -6.10
C TYR A 338 -23.08 -13.65 -5.60
N ARG A 339 -23.92 -14.52 -6.19
CA ARG A 339 -25.26 -14.87 -5.70
C ARG A 339 -25.27 -16.34 -5.29
N SER A 340 -25.76 -16.61 -4.07
CA SER A 340 -25.86 -18.00 -3.60
C SER A 340 -26.83 -18.81 -4.47
N PRO A 341 -26.40 -19.97 -5.00
CA PRO A 341 -27.28 -20.88 -5.71
C PRO A 341 -28.34 -21.52 -4.80
N ASN A 342 -28.16 -21.43 -3.48
CA ASN A 342 -29.05 -21.98 -2.46
C ASN A 342 -30.12 -21.00 -2.01
N ALA A 343 -30.18 -19.79 -2.60
CA ALA A 343 -31.19 -18.79 -2.30
C ALA A 343 -32.54 -19.19 -2.88
N THR A 344 -33.61 -19.08 -2.09
CA THR A 344 -34.96 -19.45 -2.49
C THR A 344 -35.92 -18.25 -2.56
N ASP A 345 -35.53 -17.13 -1.94
CA ASP A 345 -36.30 -15.89 -1.87
C ASP A 345 -35.34 -14.69 -1.67
N LEU A 346 -35.88 -13.48 -1.62
CA LEU A 346 -35.08 -12.25 -1.50
C LEU A 346 -34.27 -12.20 -0.21
N GLU A 347 -34.88 -12.58 0.91
CA GLU A 347 -34.20 -12.58 2.24
C GLU A 347 -33.05 -13.58 2.24
N SER A 348 -33.30 -14.79 1.77
CA SER A 348 -32.25 -15.82 1.67
C SER A 348 -31.17 -15.45 0.66
N THR A 349 -31.49 -14.69 -0.41
CA THR A 349 -30.48 -14.16 -1.35
C THR A 349 -29.50 -13.27 -0.62
N TYR A 350 -29.95 -12.30 0.15
CA TYR A 350 -29.07 -11.43 0.93
C TYR A 350 -28.25 -12.21 1.97
N LYS A 351 -28.93 -13.02 2.79
CA LYS A 351 -28.27 -13.74 3.89
C LYS A 351 -27.22 -14.74 3.39
N LYS A 352 -27.60 -15.60 2.45
CA LYS A 352 -26.71 -16.67 1.96
C LYS A 352 -25.57 -16.11 1.12
N SER A 353 -25.85 -15.18 0.18
CA SER A 353 -24.80 -14.60 -0.65
C SER A 353 -23.70 -13.92 0.19
N ARG A 354 -24.09 -13.13 1.18
CA ARG A 354 -23.15 -12.47 2.09
C ARG A 354 -22.44 -13.46 3.03
N SER A 355 -23.14 -14.46 3.54
CA SER A 355 -22.56 -15.47 4.45
C SER A 355 -21.53 -16.37 3.75
N GLU A 356 -21.79 -16.72 2.50
CA GLU A 356 -20.94 -17.61 1.68
C GLU A 356 -19.85 -16.80 0.94
N GLY A 357 -20.14 -15.55 0.54
CA GLY A 357 -19.25 -14.70 -0.26
C GLY A 357 -18.20 -13.94 0.53
N PHE A 358 -18.47 -13.55 1.78
CA PHE A 358 -17.51 -12.87 2.66
C PHE A 358 -16.75 -13.84 3.56
N GLY A 359 -15.45 -13.59 3.72
CA GLY A 359 -14.58 -14.27 4.66
C GLY A 359 -14.86 -13.92 6.14
N LYS A 360 -14.21 -14.65 7.03
CA LYS A 360 -14.43 -14.55 8.48
C LYS A 360 -14.12 -13.16 9.05
N GLU A 361 -12.98 -12.56 8.64
CA GLU A 361 -12.56 -11.26 9.16
C GLU A 361 -13.46 -10.13 8.66
N VAL A 362 -13.84 -10.14 7.40
CA VAL A 362 -14.77 -9.14 6.83
C VAL A 362 -16.12 -9.20 7.53
N LYS A 363 -16.67 -10.40 7.74
CA LYS A 363 -17.92 -10.59 8.50
C LYS A 363 -17.81 -10.05 9.92
N ARG A 364 -16.69 -10.30 10.62
CA ARG A 364 -16.43 -9.75 11.96
C ARG A 364 -16.48 -8.24 11.99
N ARG A 365 -15.79 -7.58 11.04
CA ARG A 365 -15.76 -6.11 10.94
C ARG A 365 -17.10 -5.51 10.55
N ILE A 366 -17.87 -6.15 9.66
CA ILE A 366 -19.24 -5.73 9.34
C ILE A 366 -20.13 -5.81 10.59
N MET A 367 -20.06 -6.91 11.36
CA MET A 367 -20.85 -7.08 12.59
C MET A 367 -20.46 -6.05 13.66
N LEU A 368 -19.16 -5.83 13.88
CA LEU A 368 -18.66 -4.81 14.80
C LEU A 368 -19.12 -3.41 14.38
N GLY A 369 -19.02 -3.08 13.10
CA GLY A 369 -19.48 -1.80 12.56
C GLY A 369 -20.99 -1.59 12.75
N THR A 370 -21.79 -2.61 12.48
CA THR A 370 -23.23 -2.59 12.73
C THR A 370 -23.55 -2.36 14.21
N PHE A 371 -22.80 -3.02 15.10
CA PHE A 371 -22.96 -2.85 16.55
C PHE A 371 -22.65 -1.40 16.98
N VAL A 372 -21.51 -0.84 16.59
CA VAL A 372 -21.11 0.51 17.03
C VAL A 372 -21.98 1.62 16.43
N LEU A 373 -22.71 1.34 15.36
CA LEU A 373 -23.67 2.27 14.74
C LEU A 373 -25.11 2.07 15.24
N SER A 374 -25.39 1.02 16.04
CA SER A 374 -26.75 0.73 16.49
C SER A 374 -27.24 1.69 17.56
N ALA A 375 -28.57 1.79 17.70
CA ALA A 375 -29.20 2.63 18.70
C ALA A 375 -28.74 2.26 20.14
N GLY A 376 -28.42 3.25 20.94
CA GLY A 376 -27.86 3.10 22.28
C GLY A 376 -26.33 2.93 22.35
N TYR A 377 -25.68 2.55 21.26
CA TYR A 377 -24.21 2.39 21.20
C TYR A 377 -23.52 3.45 20.37
N TYR A 378 -24.24 4.11 19.47
CA TYR A 378 -23.70 5.12 18.56
C TYR A 378 -22.92 6.23 19.30
N ASP A 379 -23.49 6.82 20.34
CA ASP A 379 -22.81 7.89 21.10
C ASP A 379 -21.68 7.36 21.97
N ALA A 380 -21.85 6.17 22.55
CA ALA A 380 -20.85 5.56 23.42
C ALA A 380 -19.59 5.13 22.66
N TYR A 381 -19.72 4.73 21.42
CA TYR A 381 -18.59 4.23 20.59
C TYR A 381 -18.26 5.15 19.43
N TYR A 382 -19.16 5.32 18.47
CA TYR A 382 -18.84 6.05 17.22
C TYR A 382 -18.61 7.54 17.47
N SER A 383 -19.55 8.22 18.14
CA SER A 383 -19.39 9.64 18.48
C SER A 383 -18.16 9.88 19.35
N LYS A 384 -17.90 9.00 20.32
CA LYS A 384 -16.72 9.07 21.19
C LYS A 384 -15.44 8.88 20.38
N ALA A 385 -15.39 7.89 19.49
CA ALA A 385 -14.23 7.67 18.61
C ALA A 385 -13.95 8.87 17.70
N GLN A 386 -14.97 9.54 17.16
CA GLN A 386 -14.80 10.78 16.41
C GLN A 386 -14.20 11.91 17.26
N LYS A 387 -14.61 12.04 18.51
CA LYS A 387 -14.02 13.02 19.44
C LYS A 387 -12.55 12.69 19.73
N VAL A 388 -12.22 11.40 19.94
CA VAL A 388 -10.83 10.96 20.16
C VAL A 388 -10.00 11.15 18.89
N ARG A 389 -10.53 10.80 17.71
CA ARG A 389 -9.89 11.12 16.41
C ARG A 389 -9.48 12.59 16.32
N ASN A 390 -10.38 13.49 16.71
CA ASN A 390 -10.09 14.92 16.68
C ASN A 390 -8.95 15.29 17.65
N LYS A 391 -8.89 14.72 18.85
CA LYS A 391 -7.80 14.94 19.82
C LYS A 391 -6.45 14.43 19.30
N ILE A 392 -6.43 13.24 18.70
CA ILE A 392 -5.24 12.67 18.06
C ILE A 392 -4.75 13.59 16.93
N ARG A 393 -5.67 14.06 16.06
CA ARG A 393 -5.35 15.01 14.97
C ARG A 393 -4.79 16.31 15.49
N GLN A 394 -5.40 16.90 16.51
CA GLN A 394 -4.93 18.14 17.14
C GLN A 394 -3.52 17.99 17.70
N LYS A 395 -3.26 16.93 18.48
CA LYS A 395 -1.93 16.69 19.08
C LYS A 395 -0.86 16.44 18.04
N THR A 396 -1.17 15.60 17.03
CA THR A 396 -0.21 15.33 15.94
C THR A 396 0.11 16.60 15.14
N ARG A 397 -0.89 17.44 14.84
CA ARG A 397 -0.68 18.72 14.15
C ARG A 397 0.05 19.75 15.00
N GLU A 398 -0.17 19.75 16.32
CA GLU A 398 0.60 20.56 17.27
C GLU A 398 2.09 20.21 17.18
N ILE A 399 2.44 18.91 17.20
CA ILE A 399 3.83 18.47 17.05
C ILE A 399 4.36 18.89 15.67
N LEU A 400 3.63 18.61 14.58
CA LEU A 400 4.03 18.97 13.21
C LEU A 400 4.05 20.49 12.97
N SER A 401 3.48 21.32 13.83
CA SER A 401 3.64 22.77 13.74
C SER A 401 5.01 23.27 14.23
N GLN A 402 5.67 22.49 15.10
CA GLN A 402 6.97 22.78 15.68
C GLN A 402 8.11 22.01 15.00
N TYR A 403 7.79 20.83 14.47
CA TYR A 403 8.70 19.92 13.78
C TYR A 403 8.22 19.68 12.34
N ASP A 404 9.15 19.39 11.45
CA ASP A 404 8.82 19.09 10.06
C ASP A 404 8.30 17.67 9.92
N PHE A 405 8.82 16.75 10.74
CA PHE A 405 8.49 15.33 10.70
C PHE A 405 8.34 14.70 12.07
N ILE A 406 7.57 13.61 12.09
CA ILE A 406 7.51 12.66 13.19
C ILE A 406 8.07 11.33 12.69
N VAL A 407 9.05 10.78 13.39
CA VAL A 407 9.68 9.49 13.07
C VAL A 407 9.29 8.45 14.13
N THR A 408 8.91 7.26 13.66
CA THR A 408 8.58 6.09 14.48
C THR A 408 9.08 4.81 13.83
N PRO A 409 9.19 3.68 14.55
CA PRO A 409 9.24 2.38 13.88
C PRO A 409 8.04 2.24 12.94
N SER A 410 8.19 1.51 11.83
CA SER A 410 7.03 1.17 10.97
C SER A 410 6.13 0.14 11.64
N THR A 411 6.72 -0.85 12.30
CA THR A 411 6.05 -1.99 12.95
C THR A 411 6.70 -2.32 14.28
N PRO A 412 5.98 -2.98 15.22
CA PRO A 412 6.55 -3.38 16.51
C PRO A 412 7.70 -4.39 16.40
N GLY A 413 7.68 -5.22 15.37
CA GLY A 413 8.68 -6.26 15.09
C GLY A 413 8.87 -6.46 13.60
N THR A 414 9.61 -7.50 13.23
CA THR A 414 9.74 -7.98 11.85
C THR A 414 8.56 -8.87 11.46
N ALA A 415 8.50 -9.31 10.20
CA ALA A 415 7.49 -10.25 9.73
C ALA A 415 7.42 -11.50 10.64
N PHE A 416 6.23 -11.84 11.07
CA PHE A 416 5.95 -12.97 11.96
C PHE A 416 5.49 -14.21 11.19
N GLU A 417 5.54 -15.37 11.83
CA GLU A 417 5.10 -16.64 11.23
C GLU A 417 3.60 -16.68 11.04
N PHE A 418 3.15 -17.37 9.99
CA PHE A 418 1.73 -17.60 9.72
C PHE A 418 1.04 -18.23 10.92
N GLY A 419 -0.18 -17.77 11.21
CA GLY A 419 -1.00 -18.27 12.30
C GLY A 419 -0.64 -17.74 13.69
N LYS A 420 0.50 -17.06 13.89
CA LYS A 420 0.95 -16.58 15.21
C LYS A 420 -0.09 -15.70 15.93
N ASN A 421 -0.79 -14.85 15.17
CA ASN A 421 -1.77 -13.91 15.72
C ASN A 421 -3.23 -14.28 15.32
N SER A 422 -3.47 -15.46 14.75
CA SER A 422 -4.77 -15.87 14.19
C SER A 422 -5.86 -16.09 15.25
N GLU A 423 -5.47 -16.47 16.46
CA GLU A 423 -6.42 -16.77 17.55
C GLU A 423 -6.79 -15.52 18.37
N ASP A 424 -5.94 -14.48 18.33
CA ASP A 424 -6.17 -13.24 19.07
C ASP A 424 -6.20 -12.03 18.13
N PRO A 425 -7.41 -11.58 17.73
CA PRO A 425 -7.56 -10.42 16.86
C PRO A 425 -6.91 -9.14 17.40
N ILE A 426 -6.84 -8.99 18.74
CA ILE A 426 -6.24 -7.79 19.36
C ILE A 426 -4.74 -7.75 19.11
N LYS A 427 -4.05 -8.90 19.19
CA LYS A 427 -2.62 -8.97 18.86
C LYS A 427 -2.37 -8.60 17.40
N MET A 428 -3.20 -9.12 16.48
CA MET A 428 -3.10 -8.74 15.06
C MET A 428 -3.34 -7.24 14.87
N TYR A 429 -4.29 -6.65 15.59
CA TYR A 429 -4.59 -5.22 15.48
C TYR A 429 -3.48 -4.34 16.05
N LEU A 430 -2.73 -4.81 17.02
CA LEU A 430 -1.58 -4.09 17.58
C LEU A 430 -0.37 -4.05 16.62
N GLU A 431 -0.31 -4.90 15.61
CA GLU A 431 0.71 -4.79 14.55
C GLU A 431 0.63 -3.46 13.78
N ASP A 432 -0.54 -2.80 13.78
CA ASP A 432 -0.77 -1.51 13.12
C ASP A 432 -0.58 -0.30 14.04
N ILE A 433 -0.16 -0.50 15.31
CA ILE A 433 -0.14 0.55 16.34
C ILE A 433 0.63 1.81 15.93
N PHE A 434 1.71 1.68 15.17
CA PHE A 434 2.52 2.82 14.73
C PHE A 434 2.07 3.41 13.38
N THR A 435 1.31 2.66 12.57
CA THR A 435 0.93 3.10 11.24
C THR A 435 -0.40 3.84 11.20
N VAL A 436 -1.38 3.44 12.05
CA VAL A 436 -2.75 4.00 12.01
C VAL A 436 -2.82 5.50 12.32
N GLN A 437 -1.83 6.07 13.03
CA GLN A 437 -1.82 7.49 13.35
C GLN A 437 -1.89 8.36 12.09
N ALA A 438 -1.08 8.07 11.08
CA ALA A 438 -1.05 8.82 9.82
C ALA A 438 -2.40 8.79 9.09
N ASN A 439 -3.15 7.68 9.19
CA ASN A 439 -4.49 7.56 8.59
C ASN A 439 -5.56 8.31 9.41
N ILE A 440 -5.53 8.20 10.74
CA ILE A 440 -6.42 8.93 11.65
C ILE A 440 -6.32 10.43 11.42
N VAL A 441 -5.09 10.92 11.22
CA VAL A 441 -4.80 12.35 10.99
C VAL A 441 -5.06 12.75 9.54
N GLY A 442 -4.73 11.88 8.59
CA GLY A 442 -4.79 12.14 7.15
C GLY A 442 -3.47 12.64 6.56
N CYS A 443 -2.39 12.76 7.35
CA CYS A 443 -1.09 13.27 6.92
C CYS A 443 -0.33 12.26 6.05
N PRO A 444 0.64 12.71 5.21
CA PRO A 444 1.47 11.80 4.43
C PRO A 444 2.43 11.03 5.33
N ALA A 445 2.73 9.80 4.95
CA ALA A 445 3.73 8.98 5.64
C ALA A 445 4.41 8.01 4.66
N ILE A 446 5.67 7.70 4.93
CA ILE A 446 6.46 6.76 4.15
C ILE A 446 7.15 5.78 5.09
N SER A 447 7.21 4.51 4.69
CA SER A 447 8.07 3.49 5.31
C SER A 447 9.24 3.22 4.40
N VAL A 448 10.45 3.29 4.95
CA VAL A 448 11.70 2.98 4.25
C VAL A 448 12.44 1.85 4.97
N PRO A 449 13.24 1.04 4.26
CA PRO A 449 14.11 0.04 4.88
C PRO A 449 15.09 0.69 5.88
N ASN A 450 15.23 0.08 7.07
CA ASN A 450 16.03 0.62 8.17
C ASN A 450 16.99 -0.44 8.77
N GLY A 451 17.44 -1.37 7.97
CA GLY A 451 18.35 -2.43 8.39
C GLY A 451 17.72 -3.81 8.37
N ILE A 452 18.49 -4.77 8.82
CA ILE A 452 18.13 -6.20 8.89
C ILE A 452 18.26 -6.65 10.34
N HIS A 453 17.21 -7.27 10.84
CA HIS A 453 17.16 -7.90 12.15
C HIS A 453 18.02 -9.18 12.18
N SER A 454 18.49 -9.62 13.36
CA SER A 454 19.30 -10.84 13.52
C SER A 454 18.64 -12.12 12.99
N ASN A 455 17.31 -12.13 12.85
CA ASN A 455 16.56 -13.22 12.21
C ASN A 455 16.60 -13.20 10.66
N GLY A 456 17.32 -12.24 10.05
CA GLY A 456 17.46 -12.08 8.61
C GLY A 456 16.34 -11.32 7.92
N LEU A 457 15.32 -10.82 8.65
CA LEU A 457 14.20 -10.07 8.10
C LEU A 457 14.41 -8.55 8.19
N PRO A 458 13.83 -7.76 7.27
CA PRO A 458 14.00 -6.32 7.27
C PRO A 458 13.25 -5.62 8.41
N ILE A 459 13.78 -4.46 8.79
CA ILE A 459 13.21 -3.50 9.72
C ILE A 459 12.85 -2.26 8.92
N GLY A 460 11.68 -1.66 9.16
CA GLY A 460 11.25 -0.41 8.53
C GLY A 460 11.23 0.77 9.50
N LEU A 461 11.56 1.95 8.97
CA LEU A 461 11.41 3.24 9.65
C LEU A 461 10.29 4.03 9.00
N GLN A 462 9.37 4.57 9.79
CA GLN A 462 8.29 5.40 9.30
C GLN A 462 8.57 6.88 9.56
N ILE A 463 8.31 7.71 8.55
CA ILE A 463 8.35 9.16 8.62
C ILE A 463 6.96 9.67 8.30
N MET A 464 6.40 10.52 9.16
CA MET A 464 5.14 11.25 8.93
C MET A 464 5.45 12.74 8.76
N GLY A 465 4.83 13.40 7.77
CA GLY A 465 5.03 14.81 7.47
C GLY A 465 3.75 15.65 7.60
N ARG A 466 3.87 16.95 7.29
CA ARG A 466 2.73 17.86 7.21
C ARG A 466 1.87 17.57 5.99
N ASP A 467 0.58 17.90 6.10
CA ASP A 467 -0.38 17.74 4.99
C ASP A 467 0.13 18.46 3.72
N PHE A 468 0.22 17.74 2.61
CA PHE A 468 0.66 18.22 1.28
C PHE A 468 2.12 18.68 1.19
N GLU A 469 2.97 18.27 2.13
CA GLU A 469 4.43 18.47 2.07
C GLU A 469 5.19 17.20 1.68
N GLU A 470 4.65 16.41 0.77
CA GLU A 470 5.25 15.15 0.33
C GLU A 470 6.67 15.34 -0.24
N GLY A 471 6.97 16.48 -0.86
CA GLY A 471 8.32 16.77 -1.37
C GLY A 471 9.38 16.79 -0.27
N ASN A 472 9.10 17.45 0.86
CA ASN A 472 10.00 17.46 2.01
C ASN A 472 10.07 16.06 2.69
N LEU A 473 8.93 15.33 2.74
CA LEU A 473 8.87 13.97 3.26
C LEU A 473 9.78 13.02 2.47
N LEU A 474 9.67 13.07 1.15
CA LEU A 474 10.47 12.26 0.22
C LEU A 474 11.95 12.66 0.28
N ASN A 475 12.24 13.96 0.40
CA ASN A 475 13.61 14.46 0.55
C ASN A 475 14.27 13.88 1.81
N LEU A 476 13.61 13.92 2.98
CA LEU A 476 14.15 13.30 4.20
C LEU A 476 14.27 11.79 4.07
N ALA A 477 13.27 11.12 3.48
CA ALA A 477 13.28 9.67 3.28
C ALA A 477 14.44 9.22 2.37
N ASN A 478 14.85 10.05 1.41
CA ASN A 478 15.97 9.77 0.51
C ASN A 478 17.35 9.97 1.16
N GLN A 479 17.40 10.52 2.38
CA GLN A 479 18.64 10.70 3.16
C GLN A 479 18.91 9.54 4.14
N ILE A 480 17.95 8.62 4.32
CA ILE A 480 18.05 7.45 5.19
C ILE A 480 18.59 6.26 4.42
#